data_9c2a6202f422cd0c924ce655cda146d8
#
_entry.id   9c2a6202f422cd0c924ce655cda146d8
#
_cell.length_a   1.000
_cell.length_b   1.000
_cell.length_c   1.000
_cell.angle_alpha   90.00
_cell.angle_beta   90.00
_cell.angle_gamma   90.00
#
_symmetry.space_group_name_H-M   'P 1'
#
loop_
_entity.id
_entity.type
_entity.pdbx_description
1 polymer ?
#
loop_
_entity_poly.entity_id
_entity_poly.type
_entity_poly.pdbx_seq_one_letter_code
_entity_poly.pdbx_strand_id
1 'polypeptide(L)'
;SGLSGTCNAAREGAKLVPEANIHVFDTLTLSGAEGWHVEAAARAAKAGWGIPETVELLEKVRTYTETLYTLATLKYLIHGGRISHLKGLVASVLRIKPLIAVSKDDGKYYQRGQTRTLPRAILNVADVIAEDCPRGTPLRVQVLHGKNPEGAERLRERLDSMFVCTWLPTSSIAPVLGAHTGPGLVGAAYAPMEDFPELP
;
A
#
# COMPACT_ATOMS: atom_id res chain seq x y z
N SER A 1 0.51 -1.86 -11.77
CA SER A 1 0.94 -2.86 -12.77
C SER A 1 2.36 -3.40 -12.57
N GLY A 2 3.29 -2.65 -12.00
CA GLY A 2 4.70 -3.04 -11.92
C GLY A 2 5.03 -4.37 -11.20
N LEU A 3 4.15 -4.83 -10.31
CA LEU A 3 4.32 -6.06 -9.53
C LEU A 3 3.39 -7.19 -9.95
N SER A 4 2.31 -6.88 -10.69
CA SER A 4 1.22 -7.80 -10.99
C SER A 4 0.73 -7.64 -12.43
N GLY A 5 0.33 -8.75 -13.05
CA GLY A 5 -0.36 -8.77 -14.33
C GLY A 5 -1.85 -8.43 -14.26
N THR A 6 -2.40 -8.17 -13.08
CA THR A 6 -3.85 -7.97 -12.87
C THR A 6 -4.41 -6.82 -13.71
N CYS A 7 -3.73 -5.67 -13.73
CA CYS A 7 -4.15 -4.52 -14.53
C CYS A 7 -4.17 -4.85 -16.03
N ASN A 8 -3.17 -5.60 -16.53
CA ASN A 8 -3.14 -6.05 -17.92
C ASN A 8 -4.25 -7.05 -18.21
N ALA A 9 -4.50 -8.01 -17.30
CA ALA A 9 -5.61 -8.95 -17.43
C ALA A 9 -6.97 -8.23 -17.49
N ALA A 10 -7.16 -7.18 -16.69
CA ALA A 10 -8.37 -6.35 -16.74
C ALA A 10 -8.52 -5.63 -18.08
N ARG A 11 -7.43 -5.08 -18.64
CA ARG A 11 -7.43 -4.45 -19.97
C ARG A 11 -7.78 -5.44 -21.09
N GLU A 12 -7.20 -6.64 -21.04
CA GLU A 12 -7.52 -7.69 -22.03
C GLU A 12 -8.97 -8.18 -21.86
N GLY A 13 -9.44 -8.34 -20.63
CA GLY A 13 -10.85 -8.69 -20.36
C GLY A 13 -11.83 -7.64 -20.88
N ALA A 14 -11.52 -6.35 -20.72
CA ALA A 14 -12.37 -5.27 -21.23
C ALA A 14 -12.54 -5.31 -22.76
N LYS A 15 -11.53 -5.76 -23.50
CA LYS A 15 -11.62 -5.91 -24.97
C LYS A 15 -12.61 -6.99 -25.42
N LEU A 16 -12.95 -7.94 -24.55
CA LEU A 16 -13.88 -9.03 -24.86
C LEU A 16 -15.34 -8.62 -24.78
N VAL A 17 -15.62 -7.43 -24.22
CA VAL A 17 -16.96 -6.87 -24.03
C VAL A 17 -17.00 -5.42 -24.53
N PRO A 18 -16.76 -5.18 -25.83
CA PRO A 18 -16.61 -3.83 -26.38
C PRO A 18 -17.86 -2.97 -26.28
N GLU A 19 -19.03 -3.59 -26.05
CA GLU A 19 -20.30 -2.91 -25.82
C GLU A 19 -20.40 -2.32 -24.39
N ALA A 20 -19.56 -2.75 -23.46
CA ALA A 20 -19.55 -2.22 -22.11
C ALA A 20 -18.57 -1.02 -22.01
N ASN A 21 -19.01 0.06 -21.36
CA ASN A 21 -18.16 1.21 -21.11
C ASN A 21 -17.23 0.93 -19.90
N ILE A 22 -16.08 0.30 -20.16
CA ILE A 22 -15.11 -0.10 -19.15
C ILE A 22 -13.88 0.79 -19.23
N HIS A 23 -13.54 1.46 -18.14
CA HIS A 23 -12.28 2.17 -17.94
C HIS A 23 -11.40 1.43 -16.92
N VAL A 24 -10.19 1.05 -17.32
CA VAL A 24 -9.24 0.38 -16.43
C VAL A 24 -8.22 1.39 -15.93
N PHE A 25 -8.28 1.69 -14.64
CA PHE A 25 -7.36 2.60 -13.96
C PHE A 25 -6.21 1.82 -13.30
N ASP A 26 -4.96 2.20 -13.58
CA ASP A 26 -3.78 1.61 -12.94
C ASP A 26 -3.39 2.43 -11.71
N THR A 27 -3.66 1.90 -10.54
CA THR A 27 -3.42 2.59 -9.27
C THR A 27 -1.94 2.68 -8.89
N LEU A 28 -1.06 1.88 -9.52
CA LEU A 28 0.36 1.73 -9.21
C LEU A 28 0.63 1.44 -7.72
N THR A 29 -0.35 0.88 -7.02
CA THR A 29 -0.26 0.53 -5.61
C THR A 29 -0.89 -0.83 -5.32
N LEU A 30 -1.08 -1.17 -4.05
CA LEU A 30 -1.64 -2.44 -3.60
C LEU A 30 -2.28 -2.32 -2.20
N SER A 31 -2.97 -3.38 -1.77
CA SER A 31 -3.47 -3.53 -0.41
C SER A 31 -4.43 -2.41 0.03
N GLY A 32 -4.23 -1.76 1.18
CA GLY A 32 -5.10 -0.70 1.67
C GLY A 32 -5.18 0.50 0.75
N ALA A 33 -4.06 0.93 0.19
CA ALA A 33 -4.04 2.03 -0.76
C ALA A 33 -4.85 1.70 -2.03
N GLU A 34 -4.79 0.47 -2.53
CA GLU A 34 -5.68 -0.01 -3.59
C GLU A 34 -7.15 0.07 -3.15
N GLY A 35 -7.46 -0.37 -1.92
CA GLY A 35 -8.81 -0.29 -1.36
C GLY A 35 -9.34 1.15 -1.29
N TRP A 36 -8.48 2.14 -1.08
CA TRP A 36 -8.89 3.55 -1.06
C TRP A 36 -9.30 4.06 -2.45
N HIS A 37 -8.66 3.57 -3.52
CA HIS A 37 -9.10 3.86 -4.88
C HIS A 37 -10.46 3.24 -5.18
N VAL A 38 -10.68 1.99 -4.72
CA VAL A 38 -11.99 1.33 -4.86
C VAL A 38 -13.07 2.08 -4.10
N GLU A 39 -12.79 2.53 -2.87
CA GLU A 39 -13.72 3.35 -2.08
C GLU A 39 -14.05 4.65 -2.80
N ALA A 40 -13.04 5.37 -3.29
CA ALA A 40 -13.21 6.64 -3.99
C ALA A 40 -14.08 6.48 -5.25
N ALA A 41 -13.77 5.47 -6.09
CA ALA A 41 -14.54 5.17 -7.29
C ALA A 41 -16.00 4.80 -6.96
N ALA A 42 -16.22 3.98 -5.92
CA ALA A 42 -17.56 3.57 -5.52
C ALA A 42 -18.39 4.75 -4.99
N ARG A 43 -17.78 5.66 -4.23
CA ARG A 43 -18.46 6.88 -3.76
C ARG A 43 -18.77 7.83 -4.90
N ALA A 44 -17.83 8.07 -5.82
CA ALA A 44 -18.05 8.89 -7.01
C ALA A 44 -19.21 8.35 -7.86
N ALA A 45 -19.22 7.04 -8.12
CA ALA A 45 -20.31 6.39 -8.85
C ALA A 45 -21.67 6.54 -8.13
N LYS A 46 -21.70 6.38 -6.80
CA LYS A 46 -22.90 6.57 -5.98
C LYS A 46 -23.40 8.02 -5.99
N ALA A 47 -22.50 8.99 -6.09
CA ALA A 47 -22.80 10.41 -6.22
C ALA A 47 -23.19 10.81 -7.65
N GLY A 48 -23.18 9.86 -8.61
CA GLY A 48 -23.59 10.09 -10.00
C GLY A 48 -22.49 10.70 -10.87
N TRP A 49 -21.23 10.63 -10.47
CA TRP A 49 -20.12 11.14 -11.26
C TRP A 49 -19.87 10.28 -12.49
N GLY A 50 -19.45 10.91 -13.58
CA GLY A 50 -19.01 10.22 -14.79
C GLY A 50 -17.61 9.62 -14.65
N ILE A 51 -17.19 8.87 -15.69
CA ILE A 51 -15.83 8.29 -15.73
C ILE A 51 -14.74 9.37 -15.67
N PRO A 52 -14.82 10.49 -16.42
CA PRO A 52 -13.76 11.51 -16.40
C PRO A 52 -13.52 12.10 -15.00
N GLU A 53 -14.58 12.52 -14.32
CA GLU A 53 -14.49 13.09 -12.97
C GLU A 53 -13.99 12.06 -11.95
N THR A 54 -14.43 10.80 -12.09
CA THR A 54 -13.96 9.70 -11.24
C THR A 54 -12.48 9.44 -11.46
N VAL A 55 -12.00 9.42 -12.69
CA VAL A 55 -10.58 9.22 -13.00
C VAL A 55 -9.73 10.36 -12.43
N GLU A 56 -10.18 11.60 -12.54
CA GLU A 56 -9.47 12.75 -11.93
C GLU A 56 -9.36 12.61 -10.40
N LEU A 57 -10.43 12.16 -9.74
CA LEU A 57 -10.40 11.84 -8.30
C LEU A 57 -9.37 10.74 -7.99
N LEU A 58 -9.36 9.65 -8.77
CA LEU A 58 -8.44 8.53 -8.56
C LEU A 58 -6.98 8.95 -8.78
N GLU A 59 -6.70 9.87 -9.70
CA GLU A 59 -5.36 10.44 -9.88
C GLU A 59 -4.90 11.20 -8.62
N LYS A 60 -5.79 11.96 -7.99
CA LYS A 60 -5.49 12.65 -6.72
C LYS A 60 -5.25 11.64 -5.60
N VAL A 61 -6.11 10.61 -5.46
CA VAL A 61 -5.92 9.53 -4.48
C VAL A 61 -4.56 8.86 -4.69
N ARG A 62 -4.18 8.55 -5.93
CA ARG A 62 -2.88 7.94 -6.26
C ARG A 62 -1.71 8.86 -5.87
N THR A 63 -1.83 10.15 -6.14
CA THR A 63 -0.78 11.12 -5.87
C THR A 63 -0.47 11.23 -4.38
N TYR A 64 -1.49 11.23 -3.53
CA TYR A 64 -1.32 11.53 -2.11
C TYR A 64 -1.33 10.30 -1.19
N THR A 65 -1.63 9.10 -1.70
CA THR A 65 -1.62 7.88 -0.90
C THR A 65 -0.29 7.16 -0.99
N GLU A 66 0.30 6.84 0.15
CA GLU A 66 1.53 6.05 0.26
C GLU A 66 1.27 4.68 0.87
N THR A 67 2.17 3.73 0.58
CA THR A 67 2.17 2.40 1.18
C THR A 67 3.56 2.05 1.65
N LEU A 68 3.69 1.73 2.95
CA LEU A 68 4.95 1.32 3.57
C LEU A 68 4.72 0.12 4.48
N TYR A 69 5.54 -0.91 4.35
CA TYR A 69 5.44 -2.11 5.17
C TYR A 69 6.78 -2.81 5.38
N THR A 70 6.82 -3.69 6.38
CA THR A 70 7.95 -4.58 6.66
C THR A 70 7.54 -6.04 6.57
N LEU A 71 8.51 -6.91 6.36
CA LEU A 71 8.33 -8.34 6.19
C LEU A 71 9.13 -9.12 7.24
N ALA A 72 8.55 -10.21 7.73
CA ALA A 72 9.29 -11.14 8.60
C ALA A 72 10.46 -11.82 7.88
N THR A 73 10.32 -12.02 6.56
CA THR A 73 11.35 -12.65 5.71
C THR A 73 11.16 -12.28 4.25
N LEU A 74 12.26 -12.22 3.50
CA LEU A 74 12.23 -12.04 2.04
C LEU A 74 11.98 -13.33 1.25
N LYS A 75 11.94 -14.49 1.93
CA LYS A 75 11.82 -15.80 1.30
C LYS A 75 10.65 -15.89 0.31
N TYR A 76 9.49 -15.34 0.67
CA TYR A 76 8.29 -15.38 -0.15
C TYR A 76 8.39 -14.46 -1.37
N LEU A 77 8.99 -13.28 -1.25
CA LEU A 77 9.28 -12.40 -2.39
C LEU A 77 10.24 -13.04 -3.39
N ILE A 78 11.23 -13.77 -2.88
CA ILE A 78 12.19 -14.51 -3.73
C ILE A 78 11.46 -15.62 -4.47
N HIS A 79 10.75 -16.49 -3.73
CA HIS A 79 10.03 -17.63 -4.31
C HIS A 79 8.97 -17.16 -5.32
N GLY A 80 8.26 -16.07 -5.02
CA GLY A 80 7.26 -15.47 -5.88
C GLY A 80 7.82 -14.64 -7.05
N GLY A 81 9.13 -14.45 -7.16
CA GLY A 81 9.79 -13.68 -8.23
C GLY A 81 9.65 -12.16 -8.11
N ARG A 82 9.06 -11.61 -7.04
CA ARG A 82 8.86 -10.17 -6.82
C ARG A 82 10.03 -9.50 -6.10
N ILE A 83 11.10 -10.24 -5.80
CA ILE A 83 12.34 -9.72 -5.24
C ILE A 83 13.20 -8.94 -6.24
N SER A 84 12.97 -9.10 -7.55
CA SER A 84 13.82 -8.55 -8.62
C SER A 84 14.02 -7.04 -8.54
N HIS A 85 13.04 -6.31 -7.99
CA HIS A 85 13.11 -4.86 -7.81
C HIS A 85 13.92 -4.42 -6.59
N LEU A 86 14.24 -5.37 -5.68
CA LEU A 86 15.00 -5.17 -4.45
C LEU A 86 16.37 -5.84 -4.54
N LYS A 87 17.04 -5.72 -5.69
CA LYS A 87 18.32 -6.44 -6.01
C LYS A 87 19.41 -6.27 -4.95
N GLY A 88 19.49 -5.12 -4.29
CA GLY A 88 20.45 -4.85 -3.22
C GLY A 88 20.26 -5.68 -1.95
N LEU A 89 19.06 -6.29 -1.76
CA LEU A 89 18.74 -7.06 -0.56
C LEU A 89 19.05 -8.56 -0.67
N VAL A 90 19.27 -9.08 -1.87
CA VAL A 90 19.42 -10.52 -2.11
C VAL A 90 20.61 -11.13 -1.35
N ALA A 91 21.71 -10.39 -1.20
CA ALA A 91 22.89 -10.84 -0.47
C ALA A 91 22.69 -10.89 1.06
N SER A 92 21.67 -10.24 1.61
CA SER A 92 21.43 -10.07 3.05
C SER A 92 20.14 -10.74 3.56
N VAL A 93 19.53 -11.58 2.74
CA VAL A 93 18.18 -12.17 2.90
C VAL A 93 17.86 -12.73 4.29
N LEU A 94 18.86 -13.32 4.97
CA LEU A 94 18.62 -14.06 6.23
C LEU A 94 18.70 -13.18 7.49
N ARG A 95 19.21 -11.95 7.40
CA ARG A 95 19.55 -11.15 8.60
C ARG A 95 18.88 -9.79 8.69
N ILE A 96 18.09 -9.40 7.69
CA ILE A 96 17.46 -8.08 7.65
C ILE A 96 15.92 -8.16 7.55
N LYS A 97 15.28 -7.13 8.08
CA LYS A 97 13.86 -6.85 7.93
C LYS A 97 13.74 -5.54 7.16
N PRO A 98 13.41 -5.57 5.88
CA PRO A 98 13.34 -4.36 5.06
C PRO A 98 12.08 -3.57 5.37
N LEU A 99 12.15 -2.26 5.15
CA LEU A 99 11.00 -1.40 4.98
C LEU A 99 10.85 -1.14 3.48
N ILE A 100 9.68 -1.47 2.95
CA ILE A 100 9.41 -1.51 1.51
C ILE A 100 8.22 -0.62 1.21
N ALA A 101 8.38 0.25 0.22
CA ALA A 101 7.32 1.05 -0.36
C ALA A 101 7.07 0.66 -1.83
N VAL A 102 6.03 1.24 -2.42
CA VAL A 102 5.66 1.05 -3.83
C VAL A 102 5.82 2.36 -4.56
N SER A 103 6.61 2.35 -5.63
CA SER A 103 6.85 3.53 -6.47
C SER A 103 5.60 3.91 -7.26
N LYS A 104 5.24 5.17 -7.25
CA LYS A 104 4.14 5.74 -8.03
C LYS A 104 4.47 5.89 -9.52
N ASP A 105 5.76 5.81 -9.89
CA ASP A 105 6.20 5.94 -11.28
C ASP A 105 5.94 4.66 -12.07
N ASP A 106 6.19 3.51 -11.44
CA ASP A 106 6.16 2.22 -12.13
C ASP A 106 5.47 1.09 -11.35
N GLY A 107 4.95 1.36 -10.16
CA GLY A 107 4.26 0.38 -9.31
C GLY A 107 5.18 -0.71 -8.74
N LYS A 108 6.50 -0.52 -8.73
CA LYS A 108 7.47 -1.50 -8.24
C LYS A 108 7.88 -1.25 -6.81
N TYR A 109 8.38 -2.30 -6.16
CA TYR A 109 8.95 -2.18 -4.83
C TYR A 109 10.27 -1.41 -4.84
N TYR A 110 10.42 -0.53 -3.83
CA TYR A 110 11.70 0.05 -3.49
C TYR A 110 11.92 0.05 -1.97
N GLN A 111 13.18 0.07 -1.57
CA GLN A 111 13.56 0.01 -0.16
C GLN A 111 13.60 1.43 0.43
N ARG A 112 12.96 1.60 1.59
CA ARG A 112 12.99 2.82 2.39
C ARG A 112 13.89 2.70 3.62
N GLY A 113 14.27 1.46 3.98
CA GLY A 113 15.10 1.22 5.16
C GLY A 113 15.23 -0.27 5.46
N GLN A 114 15.94 -0.56 6.55
CA GLN A 114 16.07 -1.94 7.04
C GLN A 114 16.43 -1.98 8.51
N THR A 115 16.04 -3.05 9.19
CA THR A 115 16.43 -3.34 10.57
C THR A 115 16.84 -4.80 10.71
N ARG A 116 17.30 -5.20 11.90
CA ARG A 116 17.70 -6.60 12.17
C ARG A 116 16.59 -7.45 12.74
N THR A 117 15.59 -6.85 13.39
CA THR A 117 14.50 -7.58 14.06
C THR A 117 13.14 -7.07 13.59
N LEU A 118 12.14 -7.97 13.52
CA LEU A 118 10.80 -7.63 13.09
C LEU A 118 10.10 -6.61 14.03
N PRO A 119 10.19 -6.75 15.38
CA PRO A 119 9.59 -5.75 16.26
C PRO A 119 10.13 -4.34 16.03
N ARG A 120 11.45 -4.20 15.79
CA ARG A 120 12.05 -2.89 15.48
C ARG A 120 11.63 -2.39 14.10
N ALA A 121 11.52 -3.27 13.10
CA ALA A 121 11.07 -2.89 11.77
C ALA A 121 9.63 -2.36 11.78
N ILE A 122 8.75 -2.99 12.57
CA ILE A 122 7.36 -2.55 12.72
C ILE A 122 7.31 -1.12 13.27
N LEU A 123 8.03 -0.82 14.34
CA LEU A 123 8.05 0.53 14.90
C LEU A 123 8.71 1.54 13.94
N ASN A 124 9.74 1.12 13.21
CA ASN A 124 10.44 1.97 12.26
C ASN A 124 9.60 2.35 11.03
N VAL A 125 8.49 1.66 10.77
CA VAL A 125 7.50 2.12 9.75
C VAL A 125 7.03 3.53 10.09
N ALA A 126 6.68 3.81 11.34
CA ALA A 126 6.24 5.14 11.76
C ALA A 126 7.38 6.18 11.69
N ASP A 127 8.62 5.77 11.99
CA ASP A 127 9.78 6.66 11.91
C ASP A 127 10.08 7.05 10.45
N VAL A 128 9.94 6.12 9.50
CA VAL A 128 10.09 6.40 8.05
C VAL A 128 8.93 7.26 7.53
N ILE A 129 7.71 7.08 8.03
CA ILE A 129 6.58 7.99 7.70
C ILE A 129 6.90 9.42 8.16
N ALA A 130 7.61 9.58 9.30
CA ALA A 130 8.00 10.88 9.81
C ALA A 130 9.11 11.58 8.97
N GLU A 131 9.75 10.88 8.04
CA GLU A 131 10.64 11.49 7.05
C GLU A 131 9.84 12.26 5.98
N ASP A 132 8.64 11.77 5.65
CA ASP A 132 7.76 12.37 4.63
C ASP A 132 6.76 13.36 5.27
N CYS A 133 6.26 13.05 6.47
CA CYS A 133 5.23 13.81 7.17
C CYS A 133 5.75 14.22 8.55
N PRO A 134 5.94 15.52 8.86
CA PRO A 134 6.35 15.97 10.18
C PRO A 134 5.48 15.41 11.31
N ARG A 135 6.06 15.20 12.49
CA ARG A 135 5.30 14.76 13.68
C ARG A 135 4.16 15.74 13.98
N GLY A 136 3.01 15.21 14.36
CA GLY A 136 1.79 15.99 14.59
C GLY A 136 0.95 16.23 13.34
N THR A 137 1.43 15.84 12.14
CA THR A 137 0.63 15.94 10.91
C THR A 137 -0.65 15.13 11.05
N PRO A 138 -1.83 15.69 10.69
CA PRO A 138 -3.06 14.91 10.54
C PRO A 138 -2.93 13.92 9.37
N LEU A 139 -3.09 12.64 9.67
CA LEU A 139 -2.98 11.57 8.68
C LEU A 139 -4.27 10.74 8.58
N ARG A 140 -4.67 10.42 7.36
CA ARG A 140 -5.55 9.28 7.07
C ARG A 140 -4.68 8.03 7.08
N VAL A 141 -5.03 7.02 7.89
CA VAL A 141 -4.19 5.83 8.07
C VAL A 141 -5.00 4.55 8.09
N GLN A 142 -4.48 3.52 7.47
CA GLN A 142 -4.96 2.16 7.59
C GLN A 142 -3.79 1.21 7.85
N VAL A 143 -3.79 0.55 9.00
CA VAL A 143 -2.81 -0.51 9.29
C VAL A 143 -3.26 -1.83 8.69
N LEU A 144 -2.30 -2.55 8.11
CA LEU A 144 -2.51 -3.84 7.46
C LEU A 144 -1.51 -4.87 7.97
N HIS A 145 -1.94 -6.14 8.03
CA HIS A 145 -1.07 -7.21 8.49
C HIS A 145 -1.30 -8.54 7.77
N GLY A 146 -0.24 -9.36 7.67
CA GLY A 146 -0.30 -10.75 7.23
C GLY A 146 -0.15 -11.69 8.45
N LYS A 147 -1.28 -12.11 9.06
CA LYS A 147 -1.29 -12.98 10.27
C LYS A 147 -0.43 -12.44 11.44
N ASN A 148 -0.43 -11.13 11.64
CA ASN A 148 0.34 -10.48 12.71
C ASN A 148 -0.47 -9.32 13.36
N PRO A 149 -1.61 -9.59 14.02
CA PRO A 149 -2.45 -8.54 14.61
C PRO A 149 -1.74 -7.80 15.75
N GLU A 150 -0.91 -8.49 16.55
CA GLU A 150 -0.13 -7.86 17.61
C GLU A 150 0.88 -6.83 17.08
N GLY A 151 1.53 -7.17 15.96
CA GLY A 151 2.43 -6.24 15.28
C GLY A 151 1.69 -5.04 14.69
N ALA A 152 0.48 -5.26 14.19
CA ALA A 152 -0.38 -4.19 13.69
C ALA A 152 -0.78 -3.22 14.82
N GLU A 153 -1.15 -3.74 15.99
CA GLU A 153 -1.49 -2.89 17.15
C GLU A 153 -0.28 -2.07 17.62
N ARG A 154 0.90 -2.68 17.71
CA ARG A 154 2.14 -1.95 18.07
C ARG A 154 2.48 -0.83 17.07
N LEU A 155 2.23 -1.05 15.77
CA LEU A 155 2.41 -0.01 14.77
C LEU A 155 1.38 1.11 14.97
N ARG A 156 0.12 0.76 15.25
CA ARG A 156 -0.94 1.71 15.51
C ARG A 156 -0.61 2.61 16.70
N GLU A 157 -0.26 2.03 17.85
CA GLU A 157 0.16 2.76 19.06
C GLU A 157 1.35 3.71 18.76
N ARG A 158 2.32 3.24 17.96
CA ARG A 158 3.46 4.06 17.58
C ARG A 158 3.03 5.25 16.70
N LEU A 159 2.15 5.04 15.73
CA LEU A 159 1.62 6.10 14.88
C LEU A 159 0.81 7.11 15.68
N ASP A 160 -0.05 6.67 16.61
CA ASP A 160 -0.82 7.56 17.49
C ASP A 160 0.10 8.42 18.40
N SER A 161 1.29 7.92 18.76
CA SER A 161 2.27 8.68 19.54
C SER A 161 2.99 9.77 18.71
N MET A 162 2.86 9.74 17.38
CA MET A 162 3.63 10.61 16.48
C MET A 162 2.76 11.53 15.64
N PHE A 163 1.51 11.14 15.33
CA PHE A 163 0.64 11.81 14.39
C PHE A 163 -0.79 11.97 14.92
N VAL A 164 -1.57 12.83 14.30
CA VAL A 164 -3.01 12.93 14.55
C VAL A 164 -3.72 12.02 13.55
N CYS A 165 -4.00 10.78 13.95
CA CYS A 165 -4.49 9.76 13.03
C CYS A 165 -6.00 9.72 12.89
N THR A 166 -6.50 9.83 11.65
CA THR A 166 -7.86 9.43 11.27
C THR A 166 -7.80 7.98 10.78
N TRP A 167 -8.28 7.07 11.62
CA TRP A 167 -8.15 5.64 11.41
C TRP A 167 -9.20 5.05 10.48
N LEU A 168 -8.75 4.25 9.50
CA LEU A 168 -9.56 3.24 8.87
C LEU A 168 -9.41 1.90 9.61
N PRO A 169 -10.39 0.97 9.48
CA PRO A 169 -10.30 -0.33 10.13
C PRO A 169 -9.01 -1.07 9.77
N THR A 170 -8.29 -1.57 10.78
CA THR A 170 -7.17 -2.49 10.58
C THR A 170 -7.63 -3.73 9.84
N SER A 171 -6.89 -4.15 8.83
CA SER A 171 -7.29 -5.24 7.96
C SER A 171 -6.18 -6.25 7.71
N SER A 172 -6.57 -7.50 7.47
CA SER A 172 -5.65 -8.50 6.91
C SER A 172 -5.40 -8.21 5.44
N ILE A 173 -4.17 -8.46 4.99
CA ILE A 173 -3.84 -8.41 3.56
C ILE A 173 -4.55 -9.53 2.80
N ALA A 174 -4.85 -9.29 1.53
CA ALA A 174 -5.45 -10.30 0.66
C ALA A 174 -4.52 -11.54 0.51
N PRO A 175 -5.10 -12.76 0.35
CA PRO A 175 -4.33 -14.00 0.21
C PRO A 175 -3.26 -13.95 -0.89
N VAL A 176 -3.54 -13.31 -2.02
CA VAL A 176 -2.59 -13.16 -3.13
C VAL A 176 -1.34 -12.35 -2.72
N LEU A 177 -1.51 -11.30 -1.94
CA LEU A 177 -0.38 -10.54 -1.40
C LEU A 177 0.37 -11.38 -0.36
N GLY A 178 -0.36 -12.09 0.51
CA GLY A 178 0.19 -13.00 1.50
C GLY A 178 1.05 -14.12 0.91
N ALA A 179 0.69 -14.65 -0.27
CA ALA A 179 1.48 -15.66 -0.98
C ALA A 179 2.88 -15.15 -1.36
N HIS A 180 3.01 -13.84 -1.65
CA HIS A 180 4.29 -13.23 -2.02
C HIS A 180 5.05 -12.58 -0.86
N THR A 181 4.38 -12.24 0.24
CA THR A 181 5.00 -11.52 1.37
C THR A 181 5.17 -12.39 2.61
N GLY A 182 4.37 -13.44 2.70
CA GLY A 182 4.36 -14.38 3.82
C GLY A 182 3.69 -13.82 5.09
N PRO A 183 3.58 -14.67 6.11
CA PRO A 183 3.09 -14.26 7.42
C PRO A 183 4.10 -13.32 8.11
N GLY A 184 3.55 -12.43 8.96
CA GLY A 184 4.36 -11.48 9.72
C GLY A 184 4.53 -10.11 9.06
N LEU A 185 4.00 -9.90 7.83
CA LEU A 185 3.90 -8.56 7.26
C LEU A 185 3.13 -7.64 8.21
N VAL A 186 3.63 -6.41 8.39
CA VAL A 186 2.91 -5.29 9.01
C VAL A 186 3.27 -4.01 8.27
N GLY A 187 2.30 -3.15 8.04
CA GLY A 187 2.51 -1.87 7.39
C GLY A 187 1.28 -0.97 7.43
N ALA A 188 1.37 0.15 6.75
CA ALA A 188 0.30 1.11 6.64
C ALA A 188 0.15 1.65 5.22
N ALA A 189 -1.11 1.90 4.83
CA ALA A 189 -1.43 2.91 3.84
C ALA A 189 -1.67 4.23 4.59
N TYR A 190 -1.13 5.33 4.07
CA TYR A 190 -1.27 6.64 4.72
C TYR A 190 -1.31 7.77 3.69
N ALA A 191 -1.90 8.88 4.10
CA ALA A 191 -1.91 10.13 3.36
C ALA A 191 -2.05 11.32 4.33
N PRO A 192 -1.38 12.47 4.10
CA PRO A 192 -1.71 13.71 4.80
C PRO A 192 -3.17 14.08 4.56
N MET A 193 -3.90 14.45 5.62
CA MET A 193 -5.33 14.79 5.51
C MET A 193 -5.56 16.06 4.68
N GLU A 194 -4.61 17.01 4.70
CA GLU A 194 -4.71 18.26 3.94
C GLU A 194 -4.60 18.06 2.43
N ASP A 195 -3.89 17.00 2.00
CA ASP A 195 -3.64 16.69 0.59
C ASP A 195 -4.63 15.66 0.04
N PHE A 196 -5.16 14.80 0.91
CA PHE A 196 -6.06 13.73 0.49
C PHE A 196 -7.39 14.32 0.02
N PRO A 197 -7.88 13.96 -1.19
CA PRO A 197 -9.10 14.54 -1.74
C PRO A 197 -10.33 14.20 -0.89
N GLU A 198 -11.27 15.16 -0.77
CA GLU A 198 -12.61 14.85 -0.25
C GLU A 198 -13.27 13.82 -1.15
N LEU A 199 -13.85 12.81 -0.52
CA LEU A 199 -14.61 11.79 -1.22
C LEU A 199 -16.10 12.16 -1.20
N PRO A 200 -16.78 12.10 -2.35
CA PRO A 200 -18.20 12.44 -2.46
C PRO A 200 -19.13 11.52 -1.66
#